data_2cb6278bfec27d3e60c34b2d08c30626
#
_entry.id   2cb6278bfec27d3e60c34b2d08c30626
#
_cell.length_a   1.000
_cell.length_b   1.000
_cell.length_c   1.000
_cell.angle_alpha   90.00
_cell.angle_beta   90.00
_cell.angle_gamma   90.00
#
_symmetry.space_group_name_H-M   'P 1'
#
loop_
_entity.id
_entity.type
_entity.pdbx_description
1 polymer ?
#
loop_
_entity_poly.entity_id
_entity_poly.type
_entity_poly.pdbx_seq_one_letter_code
_entity_poly.pdbx_strand_id
1 'polypeptide(L)'
;MFVNVFAGIGMKLDNWQNASLGNWTMLGYFIGGMITIFLSMKKVHFKYIFAGGFVMLGLAALFMYFEVQTDGLYERMKYPVIIRSTGMMMLYSLIPTYATQRMPYKFLSSWICTMITIRMVIAPSLGAAVYTNALQERQQNYVTRYAQDIDLLHPDASASFMSTVRGMSYQGKSKAEAVNMAAMSVKGRVQIQATLVAVKEMAGWTLYACLACAIFVLVVPYSKRKLVS
;
A
#
# COMPACT_ATOMS: atom_id res chain seq x y z
N MET A 1 -4.48 -4.34 -0.50
CA MET A 1 -4.98 -3.79 0.77
C MET A 1 -4.68 -2.31 0.92
N PHE A 2 -3.43 -1.87 0.91
CA PHE A 2 -2.99 -0.47 1.05
C PHE A 2 -3.72 0.51 0.11
N VAL A 3 -3.76 0.22 -1.20
CA VAL A 3 -4.43 1.05 -2.19
C VAL A 3 -5.93 1.17 -1.93
N ASN A 4 -6.58 0.07 -1.52
CA ASN A 4 -8.02 0.06 -1.28
C ASN A 4 -8.41 0.83 -0.01
N VAL A 5 -7.58 0.77 1.03
CA VAL A 5 -7.79 1.56 2.26
C VAL A 5 -7.64 3.05 1.96
N PHE A 6 -6.60 3.42 1.21
CA PHE A 6 -6.41 4.81 0.80
C PHE A 6 -7.51 5.29 -0.16
N ALA A 7 -7.85 4.49 -1.15
CA ALA A 7 -8.90 4.82 -2.11
C ALA A 7 -10.28 4.99 -1.44
N GLY A 8 -10.63 4.11 -0.49
CA GLY A 8 -11.94 4.16 0.17
C GLY A 8 -12.05 5.25 1.24
N ILE A 9 -11.03 5.41 2.08
CA ILE A 9 -11.08 6.32 3.23
C ILE A 9 -10.52 7.71 2.88
N GLY A 10 -9.40 7.76 2.17
CA GLY A 10 -8.71 9.01 1.87
C GLY A 10 -9.35 9.79 0.74
N MET A 11 -9.63 9.14 -0.38
CA MET A 11 -10.13 9.79 -1.60
C MET A 11 -11.64 9.72 -1.75
N LYS A 12 -12.34 8.97 -0.89
CA LYS A 12 -13.80 8.70 -1.03
C LYS A 12 -14.19 8.26 -2.45
N LEU A 13 -13.32 7.46 -3.08
CA LEU A 13 -13.56 6.99 -4.42
C LEU A 13 -14.85 6.16 -4.49
N ASP A 14 -15.58 6.37 -5.54
CA ASP A 14 -16.78 5.61 -5.85
C ASP A 14 -16.43 4.13 -6.10
N ASN A 15 -17.32 3.21 -5.78
CA ASN A 15 -17.10 1.77 -5.95
C ASN A 15 -16.64 1.44 -7.38
N TRP A 16 -17.16 2.16 -8.38
CA TRP A 16 -16.77 2.00 -9.77
C TRP A 16 -15.32 2.43 -10.04
N GLN A 17 -14.89 3.56 -9.47
CA GLN A 17 -13.51 4.04 -9.57
C GLN A 17 -12.54 3.08 -8.90
N ASN A 18 -12.93 2.54 -7.74
CA ASN A 18 -12.12 1.55 -7.02
C ASN A 18 -12.00 0.23 -7.81
N ALA A 19 -13.08 -0.22 -8.45
CA ALA A 19 -13.06 -1.39 -9.33
C ALA A 19 -12.19 -1.16 -10.57
N SER A 20 -12.20 0.06 -11.14
CA SER A 20 -11.40 0.39 -12.32
C SER A 20 -9.89 0.41 -12.04
N LEU A 21 -9.46 0.63 -10.79
CA LEU A 21 -8.05 0.45 -10.38
C LEU A 21 -7.58 -1.00 -10.57
N GLY A 22 -8.49 -1.97 -10.52
CA GLY A 22 -8.21 -3.37 -10.85
C GLY A 22 -7.71 -3.56 -12.29
N ASN A 23 -8.26 -2.83 -13.25
CA ASN A 23 -7.85 -2.90 -14.65
C ASN A 23 -6.39 -2.40 -14.82
N TRP A 24 -6.02 -1.32 -14.12
CA TRP A 24 -4.64 -0.81 -14.12
C TRP A 24 -3.67 -1.78 -13.44
N THR A 25 -4.14 -2.53 -12.45
CA THR A 25 -3.37 -3.62 -11.83
C THR A 25 -3.07 -4.73 -12.84
N MET A 26 -4.04 -5.14 -13.66
CA MET A 26 -3.84 -6.14 -14.73
C MET A 26 -2.83 -5.67 -15.75
N LEU A 27 -2.92 -4.40 -16.18
CA LEU A 27 -1.96 -3.82 -17.11
C LEU A 27 -0.53 -3.85 -16.55
N GLY A 28 -0.35 -3.53 -15.28
CA GLY A 28 0.95 -3.64 -14.61
C GLY A 28 1.46 -5.09 -14.53
N TYR A 29 0.60 -6.07 -14.28
CA TYR A 29 0.98 -7.48 -14.33
C TYR A 29 1.44 -7.91 -15.72
N PHE A 30 0.75 -7.48 -16.77
CA PHE A 30 1.15 -7.75 -18.14
C PHE A 30 2.54 -7.17 -18.46
N ILE A 31 2.76 -5.89 -18.14
CA ILE A 31 4.05 -5.23 -18.33
C ILE A 31 5.15 -5.94 -17.54
N GLY A 32 4.92 -6.26 -16.27
CA GLY A 32 5.90 -6.95 -15.43
C GLY A 32 6.25 -8.34 -15.93
N GLY A 33 5.26 -9.07 -16.45
CA GLY A 33 5.46 -10.37 -17.10
C GLY A 33 6.34 -10.25 -18.35
N MET A 34 6.03 -9.31 -19.23
CA MET A 34 6.81 -9.05 -20.45
C MET A 34 8.25 -8.67 -20.15
N ILE A 35 8.47 -7.78 -19.19
CA ILE A 35 9.82 -7.39 -18.75
C ILE A 35 10.59 -8.61 -18.22
N THR A 36 9.95 -9.44 -17.39
CA THR A 36 10.60 -10.64 -16.84
C THR A 36 10.99 -11.63 -17.93
N ILE A 37 10.09 -11.89 -18.87
CA ILE A 37 10.38 -12.78 -20.01
C ILE A 37 11.54 -12.23 -20.83
N PHE A 38 11.49 -10.95 -21.19
CA PHE A 38 12.53 -10.31 -22.00
C PHE A 38 13.91 -10.35 -21.33
N LEU A 39 13.99 -10.04 -20.03
CA LEU A 39 15.23 -10.09 -19.28
C LEU A 39 15.74 -11.53 -19.12
N SER A 40 14.82 -12.49 -18.94
CA SER A 40 15.17 -13.92 -18.88
C SER A 40 15.72 -14.43 -20.22
N MET A 41 15.14 -14.02 -21.34
CA MET A 41 15.64 -14.35 -22.68
C MET A 41 17.04 -13.76 -22.94
N LYS A 42 17.32 -12.57 -22.43
CA LYS A 42 18.66 -11.95 -22.46
C LYS A 42 19.65 -12.59 -21.49
N LYS A 43 19.28 -13.67 -20.80
CA LYS A 43 20.10 -14.37 -19.80
C LYS A 43 20.61 -13.46 -18.68
N VAL A 44 19.85 -12.41 -18.36
CA VAL A 44 20.14 -11.53 -17.23
C VAL A 44 20.07 -12.37 -15.95
N HIS A 45 21.06 -12.19 -15.07
CA HIS A 45 21.13 -12.97 -13.84
C HIS A 45 19.92 -12.67 -12.93
N PHE A 46 19.30 -13.70 -12.40
CA PHE A 46 18.07 -13.61 -11.57
C PHE A 46 18.14 -12.55 -10.44
N LYS A 47 19.32 -12.35 -9.84
CA LYS A 47 19.53 -11.32 -8.82
C LYS A 47 19.10 -9.93 -9.25
N TYR A 48 19.48 -9.54 -10.47
CA TYR A 48 19.16 -8.21 -10.98
C TYR A 48 17.67 -8.05 -11.24
N ILE A 49 17.01 -9.11 -11.68
CA ILE A 49 15.57 -9.08 -11.92
C ILE A 49 14.81 -9.04 -10.59
N PHE A 50 15.27 -9.79 -9.57
CA PHE A 50 14.73 -9.70 -8.20
C PHE A 50 14.91 -8.31 -7.61
N ALA A 51 16.13 -7.77 -7.68
CA ALA A 51 16.41 -6.42 -7.19
C ALA A 51 15.54 -5.38 -7.92
N GLY A 52 15.40 -5.52 -9.25
CA GLY A 52 14.51 -4.68 -10.05
C GLY A 52 13.06 -4.73 -9.61
N GLY A 53 12.54 -5.91 -9.28
CA GLY A 53 11.18 -6.08 -8.73
C GLY A 53 10.99 -5.34 -7.40
N PHE A 54 11.95 -5.45 -6.48
CA PHE A 54 11.91 -4.71 -5.21
C PHE A 54 12.06 -3.19 -5.41
N VAL A 55 12.91 -2.75 -6.32
CA VAL A 55 13.05 -1.32 -6.66
C VAL A 55 11.74 -0.77 -7.22
N MET A 56 11.06 -1.50 -8.11
CA MET A 56 9.75 -1.09 -8.61
C MET A 56 8.70 -1.00 -7.50
N LEU A 57 8.69 -1.93 -6.54
CA LEU A 57 7.81 -1.84 -5.37
C LEU A 57 8.15 -0.62 -4.50
N GLY A 58 9.42 -0.33 -4.29
CA GLY A 58 9.89 0.86 -3.57
C GLY A 58 9.48 2.15 -4.28
N LEU A 59 9.65 2.23 -5.60
CA LEU A 59 9.19 3.37 -6.40
C LEU A 59 7.67 3.56 -6.28
N ALA A 60 6.89 2.50 -6.35
CA ALA A 60 5.45 2.59 -6.14
C ALA A 60 5.09 3.15 -4.76
N ALA A 61 5.79 2.72 -3.70
CA ALA A 61 5.61 3.24 -2.35
C ALA A 61 6.02 4.72 -2.25
N LEU A 62 7.08 5.12 -2.94
CA LEU A 62 7.53 6.51 -3.04
C LEU A 62 6.47 7.39 -3.72
N PHE A 63 5.93 6.96 -4.87
CA PHE A 63 4.84 7.68 -5.54
C PHE A 63 3.61 7.78 -4.64
N MET A 64 3.24 6.69 -3.96
CA MET A 64 2.14 6.73 -2.98
C MET A 64 2.41 7.73 -1.86
N TYR A 65 3.64 7.82 -1.35
CA TYR A 65 4.01 8.77 -0.31
C TYR A 65 3.78 10.23 -0.72
N PHE A 66 4.06 10.58 -1.98
CA PHE A 66 3.86 11.93 -2.50
C PHE A 66 2.40 12.22 -2.89
N GLU A 67 1.68 11.23 -3.43
CA GLU A 67 0.31 11.40 -3.92
C GLU A 67 -0.76 11.28 -2.82
N VAL A 68 -0.39 10.84 -1.60
CA VAL A 68 -1.30 10.78 -0.45
C VAL A 68 -1.57 12.21 0.05
N GLN A 69 -2.57 12.85 -0.56
CA GLN A 69 -3.10 14.16 -0.19
C GLN A 69 -4.63 14.13 -0.21
N THR A 70 -5.26 15.06 0.51
CA THR A 70 -6.73 15.18 0.59
C THR A 70 -7.40 15.44 -0.77
N ASP A 71 -6.66 16.06 -1.69
CA ASP A 71 -7.14 16.42 -3.04
C ASP A 71 -6.57 15.50 -4.13
N GLY A 72 -6.18 14.27 -3.75
CA GLY A 72 -5.61 13.30 -4.67
C GLY A 72 -6.55 12.97 -5.82
N LEU A 73 -6.15 13.28 -7.05
CA LEU A 73 -6.88 12.95 -8.25
C LEU A 73 -6.77 11.44 -8.54
N TYR A 74 -7.90 10.77 -8.79
CA TYR A 74 -7.96 9.37 -9.24
C TYR A 74 -6.96 9.07 -10.37
N GLU A 75 -6.78 10.01 -11.30
CA GLU A 75 -5.85 9.86 -12.42
C GLU A 75 -4.40 9.61 -11.98
N ARG A 76 -3.96 10.24 -10.92
CA ARG A 76 -2.59 10.10 -10.40
C ARG A 76 -2.36 8.76 -9.71
N MET A 77 -3.41 8.14 -9.15
CA MET A 77 -3.32 6.84 -8.50
C MET A 77 -3.06 5.67 -9.47
N LYS A 78 -3.32 5.85 -10.76
CA LYS A 78 -3.06 4.84 -11.79
C LYS A 78 -1.58 4.47 -11.85
N TYR A 79 -0.68 5.46 -11.78
CA TYR A 79 0.77 5.25 -11.93
C TYR A 79 1.36 4.38 -10.82
N PRO A 80 1.18 4.69 -9.52
CA PRO A 80 1.71 3.84 -8.45
C PRO A 80 1.10 2.43 -8.47
N VAL A 81 -0.16 2.26 -8.90
CA VAL A 81 -0.80 0.95 -9.04
C VAL A 81 -0.13 0.12 -10.13
N ILE A 82 0.15 0.71 -11.31
CA ILE A 82 0.83 0.03 -12.41
C ILE A 82 2.25 -0.36 -12.00
N ILE A 83 3.02 0.58 -11.43
CA ILE A 83 4.40 0.34 -11.01
C ILE A 83 4.47 -0.77 -9.96
N ARG A 84 3.56 -0.75 -8.97
CA ARG A 84 3.48 -1.77 -7.93
C ARG A 84 3.18 -3.14 -8.51
N SER A 85 2.18 -3.25 -9.37
CA SER A 85 1.79 -4.53 -9.98
C SER A 85 2.86 -5.06 -10.92
N THR A 86 3.59 -4.19 -11.62
CA THR A 86 4.77 -4.56 -12.41
C THR A 86 5.84 -5.20 -11.52
N GLY A 87 6.22 -4.56 -10.42
CA GLY A 87 7.19 -5.10 -9.48
C GLY A 87 6.74 -6.42 -8.84
N MET A 88 5.47 -6.51 -8.46
CA MET A 88 4.89 -7.75 -7.92
C MET A 88 4.96 -8.89 -8.92
N MET A 89 4.63 -8.65 -10.20
CA MET A 89 4.66 -9.69 -11.23
C MET A 89 6.08 -10.17 -11.51
N MET A 90 7.06 -9.25 -11.52
CA MET A 90 8.47 -9.62 -11.65
C MET A 90 8.91 -10.59 -10.55
N LEU A 91 8.55 -10.33 -9.30
CA LEU A 91 8.87 -11.22 -8.18
C LEU A 91 8.09 -12.53 -8.26
N TYR A 92 6.80 -12.47 -8.57
CA TYR A 92 5.93 -13.64 -8.61
C TYR A 92 6.29 -14.66 -9.68
N SER A 93 6.80 -14.22 -10.81
CA SER A 93 7.23 -15.12 -11.88
C SER A 93 8.60 -15.75 -11.61
N LEU A 94 9.50 -15.02 -10.95
CA LEU A 94 10.87 -15.49 -10.72
C LEU A 94 11.01 -16.45 -9.55
N ILE A 95 10.29 -16.23 -8.45
CA ILE A 95 10.41 -17.06 -7.24
C ILE A 95 10.14 -18.54 -7.56
N PRO A 96 9.00 -18.92 -8.18
CA PRO A 96 8.76 -20.30 -8.55
C PRO A 96 9.80 -20.83 -9.53
N THR A 97 10.11 -20.07 -10.58
CA THR A 97 11.05 -20.48 -11.62
C THR A 97 12.43 -20.82 -11.06
N TYR A 98 12.94 -19.94 -10.18
CA TYR A 98 14.25 -20.17 -9.56
C TYR A 98 14.26 -21.34 -8.58
N ALA A 99 13.21 -21.49 -7.81
CA ALA A 99 13.10 -22.56 -6.82
C ALA A 99 12.94 -23.94 -7.49
N THR A 100 12.13 -24.03 -8.53
CA THR A 100 11.89 -25.32 -9.23
C THR A 100 13.11 -25.79 -10.04
N GLN A 101 13.92 -24.89 -10.56
CA GLN A 101 15.14 -25.28 -11.32
C GLN A 101 16.17 -26.07 -10.50
N ARG A 102 16.12 -25.98 -9.19
CA ARG A 102 17.10 -26.62 -8.30
C ARG A 102 16.55 -27.77 -7.48
N MET A 103 15.28 -28.13 -7.67
CA MET A 103 14.66 -29.21 -6.92
C MET A 103 14.65 -30.53 -7.64
N PRO A 104 14.96 -31.64 -6.93
CA PRO A 104 14.76 -32.96 -7.45
C PRO A 104 13.26 -33.21 -7.75
N TYR A 105 12.97 -33.89 -8.84
CA TYR A 105 11.60 -34.17 -9.30
C TYR A 105 10.71 -34.79 -8.23
N LYS A 106 11.28 -35.62 -7.33
CA LYS A 106 10.57 -36.27 -6.23
C LYS A 106 9.88 -35.27 -5.28
N PHE A 107 10.43 -34.09 -5.10
CA PHE A 107 9.92 -33.07 -4.17
C PHE A 107 9.15 -31.94 -4.85
N LEU A 108 9.08 -31.95 -6.19
CA LEU A 108 8.49 -30.84 -6.95
C LEU A 108 7.02 -30.61 -6.59
N SER A 109 6.21 -31.69 -6.48
CA SER A 109 4.79 -31.59 -6.12
C SER A 109 4.60 -31.03 -4.72
N SER A 110 5.31 -31.56 -3.73
CA SER A 110 5.25 -31.09 -2.34
C SER A 110 5.69 -29.63 -2.22
N TRP A 111 6.74 -29.24 -2.96
CA TRP A 111 7.21 -27.87 -3.00
C TRP A 111 6.19 -26.90 -3.59
N ILE A 112 5.56 -27.28 -4.72
CA ILE A 112 4.52 -26.46 -5.33
C ILE A 112 3.35 -26.25 -4.37
N CYS A 113 2.87 -27.31 -3.71
CA CYS A 113 1.82 -27.20 -2.71
C CYS A 113 2.22 -26.28 -1.54
N THR A 114 3.42 -26.43 -1.02
CA THR A 114 3.93 -25.59 0.07
C THR A 114 4.02 -24.13 -0.36
N MET A 115 4.57 -23.85 -1.55
CA MET A 115 4.67 -22.50 -2.09
C MET A 115 3.30 -21.85 -2.32
N ILE A 116 2.33 -22.58 -2.83
CA ILE A 116 0.95 -22.10 -3.01
C ILE A 116 0.33 -21.78 -1.65
N THR A 117 0.48 -22.66 -0.67
CA THR A 117 -0.07 -22.46 0.69
C THR A 117 0.55 -21.22 1.35
N ILE A 118 1.87 -21.09 1.32
CA ILE A 118 2.55 -19.91 1.88
C ILE A 118 2.08 -18.64 1.17
N ARG A 119 2.02 -18.65 -0.16
CA ARG A 119 1.71 -17.48 -0.97
C ARG A 119 0.24 -17.05 -0.89
N MET A 120 -0.69 -18.01 -0.90
CA MET A 120 -2.12 -17.72 -0.99
C MET A 120 -2.79 -17.59 0.38
N VAL A 121 -2.26 -18.25 1.41
CA VAL A 121 -2.87 -18.28 2.73
C VAL A 121 -2.01 -17.56 3.76
N ILE A 122 -0.78 -18.01 3.98
CA ILE A 122 0.04 -17.56 5.11
C ILE A 122 0.50 -16.12 4.91
N ALA A 123 1.12 -15.82 3.78
CA ALA A 123 1.69 -14.49 3.55
C ALA A 123 0.63 -13.37 3.49
N PRO A 124 -0.52 -13.52 2.81
CA PRO A 124 -1.56 -12.50 2.83
C PRO A 124 -2.18 -12.32 4.21
N SER A 125 -2.41 -13.41 4.96
CA SER A 125 -3.03 -13.35 6.29
C SER A 125 -2.13 -12.64 7.30
N LEU A 126 -0.86 -13.06 7.38
CA LEU A 126 0.12 -12.44 8.27
C LEU A 126 0.40 -10.99 7.84
N GLY A 127 0.59 -10.75 6.56
CA GLY A 127 0.83 -9.42 6.05
C GLY A 127 -0.34 -8.48 6.30
N ALA A 128 -1.57 -8.96 6.13
CA ALA A 128 -2.77 -8.19 6.43
C ALA A 128 -2.88 -7.87 7.93
N ALA A 129 -2.66 -8.85 8.80
CA ALA A 129 -2.74 -8.67 10.24
C ALA A 129 -1.70 -7.66 10.75
N VAL A 130 -0.43 -7.84 10.38
CA VAL A 130 0.65 -6.92 10.76
C VAL A 130 0.37 -5.51 10.26
N TYR A 131 -0.01 -5.39 8.97
CA TYR A 131 -0.28 -4.10 8.37
C TYR A 131 -1.49 -3.39 9.01
N THR A 132 -2.58 -4.12 9.26
CA THR A 132 -3.80 -3.53 9.85
C THR A 132 -3.53 -3.07 11.28
N ASN A 133 -2.84 -3.88 12.09
CA ASN A 133 -2.50 -3.52 13.46
C ASN A 133 -1.59 -2.28 13.50
N ALA A 134 -0.53 -2.27 12.68
CA ALA A 134 0.37 -1.11 12.60
C ALA A 134 -0.37 0.16 12.13
N LEU A 135 -1.26 0.04 11.13
CA LEU A 135 -2.05 1.16 10.65
C LEU A 135 -3.00 1.70 11.73
N GLN A 136 -3.71 0.81 12.45
CA GLN A 136 -4.62 1.20 13.52
C GLN A 136 -3.88 1.89 14.67
N GLU A 137 -2.76 1.33 15.10
CA GLU A 137 -1.92 1.94 16.15
C GLU A 137 -1.47 3.34 15.75
N ARG A 138 -0.94 3.51 14.54
CA ARG A 138 -0.51 4.82 14.04
C ARG A 138 -1.68 5.79 13.90
N GLN A 139 -2.79 5.34 13.37
CA GLN A 139 -4.01 6.16 13.26
C GLN A 139 -4.49 6.63 14.63
N GLN A 140 -4.53 5.77 15.63
CA GLN A 140 -4.92 6.15 17.00
C GLN A 140 -3.97 7.18 17.60
N ASN A 141 -2.65 6.98 17.43
CA ASN A 141 -1.65 7.92 17.91
C ASN A 141 -1.81 9.31 17.26
N TYR A 142 -2.08 9.37 15.95
CA TYR A 142 -2.33 10.63 15.26
C TYR A 142 -3.66 11.26 15.66
N VAL A 143 -4.74 10.48 15.84
CA VAL A 143 -6.01 10.99 16.34
C VAL A 143 -5.83 11.63 17.71
N THR A 144 -5.10 10.98 18.62
CA THR A 144 -4.82 11.52 19.96
C THR A 144 -4.02 12.81 19.90
N ARG A 145 -2.98 12.88 19.07
CA ARG A 145 -2.20 14.10 18.87
C ARG A 145 -3.04 15.24 18.31
N TYR A 146 -3.77 15.00 17.24
CA TYR A 146 -4.63 16.02 16.65
C TYR A 146 -5.78 16.43 17.56
N ALA A 147 -6.30 15.53 18.42
CA ALA A 147 -7.31 15.90 19.39
C ALA A 147 -6.74 16.82 20.48
N GLN A 148 -5.47 16.67 20.84
CA GLN A 148 -4.79 17.58 21.78
C GLN A 148 -4.50 18.94 21.15
N ASP A 149 -4.19 18.98 19.85
CA ASP A 149 -3.91 20.23 19.11
C ASP A 149 -5.21 21.01 18.78
N ILE A 150 -6.36 20.34 18.77
CA ILE A 150 -7.69 21.01 18.61
C ILE A 150 -8.18 21.45 19.98
N ASP A 151 -7.45 22.36 20.60
CA ASP A 151 -7.99 23.07 21.75
C ASP A 151 -8.97 24.14 21.24
N LEU A 152 -10.17 24.17 21.86
CA LEU A 152 -11.19 25.18 21.55
C LEU A 152 -10.71 26.62 21.77
N LEU A 153 -9.55 26.79 22.40
CA LEU A 153 -8.85 28.06 22.58
C LEU A 153 -8.13 28.55 21.31
N HIS A 154 -7.91 27.67 20.31
CA HIS A 154 -7.36 28.12 19.04
C HIS A 154 -8.41 28.88 18.22
N PRO A 155 -8.17 30.17 17.88
CA PRO A 155 -9.19 31.03 17.27
C PRO A 155 -9.71 30.48 15.94
N ASP A 156 -8.85 29.87 15.12
CA ASP A 156 -9.23 29.32 13.80
C ASP A 156 -10.10 28.03 13.94
N ALA A 157 -9.78 27.17 14.91
CA ALA A 157 -10.56 25.95 15.17
C ALA A 157 -11.95 26.32 15.73
N SER A 158 -12.02 27.25 16.65
CA SER A 158 -13.27 27.73 17.22
C SER A 158 -14.15 28.45 16.18
N ALA A 159 -13.55 29.26 15.31
CA ALA A 159 -14.25 29.93 14.22
C ALA A 159 -14.85 28.93 13.22
N SER A 160 -14.09 27.92 12.82
CA SER A 160 -14.55 26.85 11.93
C SER A 160 -15.67 26.02 12.56
N PHE A 161 -15.55 25.69 13.84
CA PHE A 161 -16.58 24.97 14.58
C PHE A 161 -17.88 25.80 14.66
N MET A 162 -17.78 27.08 15.07
CA MET A 162 -18.93 27.97 15.18
C MET A 162 -19.60 28.23 13.83
N SER A 163 -18.83 28.35 12.74
CA SER A 163 -19.40 28.49 11.39
C SER A 163 -20.21 27.25 11.00
N THR A 164 -19.73 26.05 11.34
CA THR A 164 -20.44 24.79 11.10
C THR A 164 -21.71 24.70 11.92
N VAL A 165 -21.66 25.07 13.21
CA VAL A 165 -22.85 25.13 14.10
C VAL A 165 -23.90 26.08 13.55
N ARG A 166 -23.49 27.29 13.11
CA ARG A 166 -24.40 28.27 12.51
C ARG A 166 -25.05 27.73 11.24
N GLY A 167 -24.25 27.15 10.34
CA GLY A 167 -24.75 26.55 9.08
C GLY A 167 -25.84 25.47 9.35
N MET A 168 -25.63 24.63 10.38
CA MET A 168 -26.61 23.60 10.77
C MET A 168 -27.85 24.16 11.45
N SER A 169 -27.69 25.22 12.22
CA SER A 169 -28.83 25.94 12.82
C SER A 169 -29.73 26.61 11.79
N TYR A 170 -29.15 27.16 10.70
CA TYR A 170 -29.92 27.69 9.57
C TYR A 170 -30.72 26.63 8.81
N GLN A 171 -30.31 25.35 8.89
CA GLN A 171 -31.05 24.20 8.32
C GLN A 171 -32.21 23.74 9.20
N GLY A 172 -32.58 24.49 10.26
CA GLY A 172 -33.72 24.19 11.11
C GLY A 172 -33.46 23.17 12.21
N LYS A 173 -32.19 22.83 12.50
CA LYS A 173 -31.86 21.90 13.60
C LYS A 173 -31.78 22.61 14.92
N SER A 174 -32.15 21.90 16.02
CA SER A 174 -32.03 22.43 17.36
C SER A 174 -30.54 22.75 17.67
N LYS A 175 -30.30 23.72 18.55
CA LYS A 175 -28.94 24.15 18.91
C LYS A 175 -28.08 22.99 19.45
N ALA A 176 -28.66 22.07 20.20
CA ALA A 176 -27.97 20.90 20.74
C ALA A 176 -27.60 19.92 19.65
N GLU A 177 -28.50 19.65 18.69
CA GLU A 177 -28.24 18.80 17.54
C GLU A 177 -27.16 19.40 16.61
N ALA A 178 -27.22 20.72 16.38
CA ALA A 178 -26.23 21.42 15.55
C ALA A 178 -24.83 21.33 16.17
N VAL A 179 -24.68 21.46 17.47
CA VAL A 179 -23.41 21.29 18.18
C VAL A 179 -22.89 19.86 18.07
N ASN A 180 -23.76 18.87 18.31
CA ASN A 180 -23.37 17.44 18.19
C ASN A 180 -22.93 17.09 16.77
N MET A 181 -23.65 17.55 15.75
CA MET A 181 -23.28 17.30 14.35
C MET A 181 -21.99 18.02 13.94
N ALA A 182 -21.76 19.23 14.43
CA ALA A 182 -20.50 19.94 14.22
C ALA A 182 -19.33 19.20 14.87
N ALA A 183 -19.50 18.69 16.10
CA ALA A 183 -18.50 17.88 16.78
C ALA A 183 -18.18 16.58 16.01
N MET A 184 -19.22 15.89 15.50
CA MET A 184 -19.03 14.70 14.65
C MET A 184 -18.31 15.03 13.34
N SER A 185 -18.60 16.18 12.71
CA SER A 185 -17.93 16.65 11.50
C SER A 185 -16.44 16.90 11.75
N VAL A 186 -16.09 17.58 12.83
CA VAL A 186 -14.68 17.83 13.22
C VAL A 186 -13.98 16.52 13.51
N LYS A 187 -14.58 15.64 14.31
CA LYS A 187 -14.03 14.29 14.57
C LYS A 187 -13.79 13.51 13.29
N GLY A 188 -14.73 13.54 12.35
CA GLY A 188 -14.57 12.89 11.04
C GLY A 188 -13.39 13.44 10.24
N ARG A 189 -13.20 14.76 10.20
CA ARG A 189 -12.05 15.38 9.52
C ARG A 189 -10.72 14.99 10.16
N VAL A 190 -10.64 15.03 11.50
CA VAL A 190 -9.45 14.57 12.24
C VAL A 190 -9.13 13.13 11.92
N GLN A 191 -10.13 12.26 11.91
CA GLN A 191 -9.96 10.85 11.62
C GLN A 191 -9.45 10.59 10.20
N ILE A 192 -9.97 11.34 9.21
CA ILE A 192 -9.50 11.25 7.83
C ILE A 192 -8.04 11.71 7.74
N GLN A 193 -7.69 12.86 8.32
CA GLN A 193 -6.31 13.36 8.30
C GLN A 193 -5.34 12.43 9.01
N ALA A 194 -5.70 11.92 10.18
CA ALA A 194 -4.91 10.93 10.92
C ALA A 194 -4.66 9.66 10.08
N THR A 195 -5.68 9.20 9.37
CA THR A 195 -5.55 8.04 8.48
C THR A 195 -4.61 8.33 7.31
N LEU A 196 -4.72 9.51 6.68
CA LEU A 196 -3.84 9.90 5.57
C LEU A 196 -2.38 9.96 6.00
N VAL A 197 -2.09 10.55 7.16
CA VAL A 197 -0.72 10.61 7.68
C VAL A 197 -0.20 9.23 8.05
N ALA A 198 -1.01 8.39 8.70
CA ALA A 198 -0.64 7.00 9.01
C ALA A 198 -0.34 6.19 7.74
N VAL A 199 -1.17 6.33 6.70
CA VAL A 199 -0.95 5.69 5.39
C VAL A 199 0.35 6.18 4.75
N LYS A 200 0.63 7.48 4.82
CA LYS A 200 1.86 8.08 4.30
C LYS A 200 3.11 7.54 5.02
N GLU A 201 3.06 7.44 6.33
CA GLU A 201 4.14 6.85 7.13
C GLU A 201 4.37 5.38 6.77
N MET A 202 3.30 4.59 6.64
CA MET A 202 3.39 3.19 6.23
C MET A 202 3.96 3.02 4.81
N ALA A 203 3.68 3.96 3.90
CA ALA A 203 4.31 3.98 2.58
C ALA A 203 5.83 4.20 2.68
N GLY A 204 6.27 5.11 3.56
CA GLY A 204 7.68 5.32 3.85
C GLY A 204 8.37 4.07 4.40
N TRP A 205 7.77 3.38 5.38
CA TRP A 205 8.30 2.11 5.89
C TRP A 205 8.39 1.04 4.82
N THR A 206 7.39 0.95 3.93
CA THR A 206 7.40 0.02 2.81
C THR A 206 8.54 0.32 1.83
N LEU A 207 8.81 1.60 1.55
CA LEU A 207 9.94 2.01 0.73
C LEU A 207 11.28 1.54 1.32
N TYR A 208 11.52 1.80 2.61
CA TYR A 208 12.75 1.37 3.27
C TYR A 208 12.89 -0.15 3.28
N ALA A 209 11.82 -0.89 3.55
CA ALA A 209 11.82 -2.34 3.51
C ALA A 209 12.16 -2.88 2.11
N CYS A 210 11.58 -2.31 1.06
CA CYS A 210 11.85 -2.70 -0.32
C CYS A 210 13.31 -2.42 -0.72
N LEU A 211 13.87 -1.27 -0.34
CA LEU A 211 15.27 -0.93 -0.58
C LEU A 211 16.21 -1.88 0.17
N ALA A 212 15.93 -2.16 1.44
CA ALA A 212 16.70 -3.13 2.22
C ALA A 212 16.69 -4.52 1.57
N CYS A 213 15.54 -4.99 1.11
CA CYS A 213 15.41 -6.26 0.39
C CYS A 213 16.19 -6.26 -0.93
N ALA A 214 16.13 -5.16 -1.69
CA ALA A 214 16.88 -5.02 -2.94
C ALA A 214 18.40 -5.10 -2.70
N ILE A 215 18.90 -4.36 -1.71
CA ILE A 215 20.32 -4.39 -1.31
C ILE A 215 20.71 -5.79 -0.82
N PHE A 216 19.91 -6.39 0.05
CA PHE A 216 20.17 -7.74 0.55
C PHE A 216 20.31 -8.76 -0.58
N VAL A 217 19.40 -8.75 -1.56
CA VAL A 217 19.45 -9.64 -2.72
C VAL A 217 20.72 -9.41 -3.55
N LEU A 218 21.18 -8.18 -3.69
CA LEU A 218 22.40 -7.86 -4.43
C LEU A 218 23.67 -8.28 -3.70
N VAL A 219 23.72 -8.13 -2.37
CA VAL A 219 24.89 -8.41 -1.53
C VAL A 219 25.09 -9.91 -1.31
N VAL A 220 24.00 -10.68 -1.11
CA VAL A 220 24.11 -12.12 -0.85
C VAL A 220 24.85 -12.82 -2.00
N PRO A 221 26.00 -13.49 -1.73
CA PRO A 221 26.79 -14.13 -2.76
C PRO A 221 26.02 -15.29 -3.38
N TYR A 222 25.95 -15.31 -4.69
CA TYR A 222 25.35 -16.40 -5.44
C TYR A 222 26.30 -17.59 -5.47
N SER A 223 26.00 -18.63 -4.73
CA SER A 223 26.75 -19.90 -4.82
C SER A 223 26.48 -20.57 -6.18
N LYS A 224 27.47 -20.57 -7.05
CA LYS A 224 27.50 -21.41 -8.26
C LYS A 224 27.77 -22.87 -7.86
N ARG A 225 26.91 -23.49 -7.05
CA ARG A 225 27.01 -24.95 -6.88
C ARG A 225 26.69 -25.59 -8.23
N LYS A 226 27.71 -26.24 -8.82
CA LYS A 226 27.54 -27.11 -9.99
C LYS A 226 26.44 -28.10 -9.65
N LEU A 227 25.45 -28.21 -10.52
CA LEU A 227 24.50 -29.31 -10.51
C LEU A 227 25.35 -30.59 -10.52
N VAL A 228 25.24 -31.37 -9.47
CA VAL A 228 25.76 -32.75 -9.49
C VAL A 228 24.89 -33.46 -10.50
N SER A 229 25.51 -33.77 -11.63
CA SER A 229 25.00 -34.60 -12.72
C SER A 229 24.61 -35.96 -12.23
#